data_0e492ed71b33817c655be0a8cf81117e
#
_entry.id   0e492ed71b33817c655be0a8cf81117e
#
_cell.length_a   1.000
_cell.length_b   1.000
_cell.length_c   1.000
_cell.angle_alpha   90.00
_cell.angle_beta   90.00
_cell.angle_gamma   90.00
#
_symmetry.space_group_name_H-M   'P 1'
#
loop_
_entity.id
_entity.type
_entity.pdbx_description
1 polymer ?
#
loop_
_entity_poly.entity_id
_entity_poly.type
_entity_poly.pdbx_seq_one_letter_code
_entity_poly.pdbx_strand_id
1 'polypeptide(L)'
;PVSSADNTWPRMCVNPETGTIHLIEAEQRTVGSVMENYVYYSRSKDGGKTWDPKGEPFAQIDGQYSTVAYAADDYLWATPRNGVIAFALVSTTADLIIMKSTDDGDTWEKMTVWEHPVPMFNYYEQTLEDTLIAPTGAAGLAIDNDGMCHIMFATCATLWAETGGSFNYFPLWGTMCYWNEDMDTYRGSYDVLDMSEDYDTYSAELLCEKPISYGFCFDGDASATAGGGLEVVSYYRTFGPARFIS
;
A
#
# COMPACT_ATOMS: atom_id res chain seq x y z
N PRO A 1 -18.28 -19.70 7.45
CA PRO A 1 -17.59 -18.51 7.03
C PRO A 1 -16.08 -18.73 6.95
N VAL A 2 -15.40 -18.04 6.03
CA VAL A 2 -13.94 -18.08 5.92
C VAL A 2 -13.32 -17.27 7.04
N SER A 3 -13.87 -16.11 7.30
CA SER A 3 -13.41 -15.13 8.29
C SER A 3 -14.07 -15.32 9.66
N SER A 4 -13.45 -14.75 10.68
CA SER A 4 -14.09 -14.54 11.98
C SER A 4 -15.11 -13.38 11.90
N ALA A 5 -15.96 -13.23 12.92
CA ALA A 5 -16.90 -12.10 12.99
C ALA A 5 -16.21 -10.75 13.22
N ASP A 6 -14.94 -10.78 13.64
CA ASP A 6 -14.16 -9.60 14.01
C ASP A 6 -13.29 -9.10 12.85
N ASN A 7 -13.10 -9.92 11.80
CA ASN A 7 -12.36 -9.53 10.59
C ASN A 7 -13.21 -8.63 9.72
N THR A 8 -12.57 -7.60 9.19
CA THR A 8 -13.21 -6.58 8.36
C THR A 8 -12.51 -6.45 7.00
N TRP A 9 -13.19 -5.80 6.08
CA TRP A 9 -12.66 -5.34 4.79
C TRP A 9 -12.00 -6.44 3.94
N PRO A 10 -12.67 -7.58 3.68
CA PRO A 10 -12.08 -8.65 2.90
C PRO A 10 -11.77 -8.18 1.46
N ARG A 11 -10.57 -8.50 1.00
CA ARG A 11 -10.13 -8.33 -0.38
C ARG A 11 -9.60 -9.64 -0.91
N MET A 12 -9.97 -9.99 -2.13
CA MET A 12 -9.54 -11.25 -2.73
C MET A 12 -9.01 -11.06 -4.15
N CYS A 13 -8.13 -11.95 -4.54
CA CYS A 13 -7.77 -12.18 -5.93
C CYS A 13 -7.87 -13.66 -6.29
N VAL A 14 -7.90 -13.95 -7.57
CA VAL A 14 -7.87 -15.32 -8.09
C VAL A 14 -6.67 -15.46 -9.00
N ASN A 15 -5.82 -16.44 -8.72
CA ASN A 15 -4.74 -16.77 -9.63
C ASN A 15 -5.36 -17.42 -10.90
N PRO A 16 -5.23 -16.79 -12.09
CA PRO A 16 -5.88 -17.31 -13.31
C PRO A 16 -5.28 -18.60 -13.82
N GLU A 17 -4.05 -18.94 -13.40
CA GLU A 17 -3.35 -20.15 -13.85
C GLU A 17 -3.75 -21.39 -13.04
N THR A 18 -3.98 -21.22 -11.74
CA THR A 18 -4.29 -22.33 -10.82
C THR A 18 -5.75 -22.37 -10.42
N GLY A 19 -6.47 -21.25 -10.55
CA GLY A 19 -7.81 -21.08 -9.99
C GLY A 19 -7.83 -20.91 -8.46
N THR A 20 -6.66 -20.76 -7.84
CA THR A 20 -6.54 -20.53 -6.39
C THR A 20 -7.11 -19.17 -6.02
N ILE A 21 -7.93 -19.17 -4.98
CA ILE A 21 -8.48 -17.95 -4.40
C ILE A 21 -7.63 -17.55 -3.20
N HIS A 22 -7.16 -16.31 -3.21
CA HIS A 22 -6.41 -15.69 -2.13
C HIS A 22 -7.24 -14.59 -1.51
N LEU A 23 -7.39 -14.61 -0.20
CA LEU A 23 -8.20 -13.66 0.57
C LEU A 23 -7.34 -13.06 1.68
N ILE A 24 -7.38 -11.75 1.81
CA ILE A 24 -6.83 -11.02 2.95
C ILE A 24 -7.95 -10.26 3.65
N GLU A 25 -7.82 -10.14 4.97
CA GLU A 25 -8.78 -9.49 5.86
C GLU A 25 -8.01 -8.75 6.96
N ALA A 26 -8.53 -7.64 7.43
CA ALA A 26 -7.94 -6.89 8.53
C ALA A 26 -8.72 -7.11 9.82
N GLU A 27 -8.01 -7.14 10.94
CA GLU A 27 -8.59 -7.11 12.28
C GLU A 27 -7.85 -6.10 13.13
N GLN A 28 -8.61 -5.31 13.87
CA GLN A 28 -8.09 -4.49 14.94
C GLN A 28 -8.64 -5.00 16.27
N ARG A 29 -7.75 -5.27 17.21
CA ARG A 29 -8.14 -5.73 18.54
C ARG A 29 -7.32 -5.05 19.63
N THR A 30 -7.90 -4.95 20.82
CA THR A 30 -7.19 -4.46 21.99
C THR A 30 -6.68 -5.64 22.81
N VAL A 31 -5.36 -5.70 23.00
CA VAL A 31 -4.69 -6.70 23.83
C VAL A 31 -4.12 -5.99 25.06
N GLY A 32 -4.78 -6.17 26.20
CA GLY A 32 -4.49 -5.38 27.39
C GLY A 32 -4.90 -3.91 27.21
N SER A 33 -3.93 -3.01 27.15
CA SER A 33 -4.12 -1.58 26.84
C SER A 33 -3.54 -1.17 25.50
N VAL A 34 -3.05 -2.12 24.72
CA VAL A 34 -2.41 -1.87 23.41
C VAL A 34 -3.38 -2.24 22.30
N MET A 35 -3.47 -1.37 21.31
CA MET A 35 -4.19 -1.65 20.08
C MET A 35 -3.25 -2.36 19.12
N GLU A 36 -3.69 -3.52 18.62
CA GLU A 36 -2.96 -4.35 17.69
C GLU A 36 -3.77 -4.50 16.41
N ASN A 37 -3.08 -4.47 15.27
CA ASN A 37 -3.68 -4.63 13.96
C ASN A 37 -3.07 -5.84 13.27
N TYR A 38 -3.92 -6.66 12.68
CA TYR A 38 -3.51 -7.88 11.99
C TYR A 38 -4.04 -7.88 10.58
N VAL A 39 -3.26 -8.45 9.67
CA VAL A 39 -3.73 -8.84 8.35
C VAL A 39 -3.69 -10.35 8.28
N TYR A 40 -4.85 -10.95 8.03
CA TYR A 40 -5.05 -12.38 7.95
C TYR A 40 -5.11 -12.83 6.51
N TYR A 41 -4.60 -14.02 6.29
CA TYR A 41 -4.60 -14.66 5.00
C TYR A 41 -5.38 -15.97 5.02
N SER A 42 -6.14 -16.18 3.96
CA SER A 42 -6.82 -17.44 3.68
C SER A 42 -6.66 -17.80 2.21
N ARG A 43 -6.55 -19.10 1.94
CA ARG A 43 -6.40 -19.61 0.59
C ARG A 43 -7.34 -20.79 0.32
N SER A 44 -7.89 -20.84 -0.89
CA SER A 44 -8.69 -21.97 -1.36
C SER A 44 -8.21 -22.43 -2.72
N LYS A 45 -7.91 -23.72 -2.85
CA LYS A 45 -7.49 -24.39 -4.11
C LYS A 45 -8.66 -25.15 -4.79
N ASP A 46 -9.87 -25.09 -4.26
CA ASP A 46 -11.02 -25.88 -4.71
C ASP A 46 -12.30 -25.04 -4.96
N GLY A 47 -12.11 -23.76 -5.26
CA GLY A 47 -13.20 -22.83 -5.57
C GLY A 47 -13.98 -22.40 -4.33
N GLY A 48 -13.33 -22.28 -3.18
CA GLY A 48 -13.92 -21.78 -1.93
C GLY A 48 -14.59 -22.83 -1.08
N LYS A 49 -14.48 -24.11 -1.42
CA LYS A 49 -15.11 -25.21 -0.62
C LYS A 49 -14.32 -25.49 0.65
N THR A 50 -13.00 -25.52 0.55
CA THR A 50 -12.09 -25.64 1.69
C THR A 50 -11.06 -24.52 1.65
N TRP A 51 -10.49 -24.21 2.81
CA TRP A 51 -9.54 -23.12 2.99
C TRP A 51 -8.36 -23.59 3.83
N ASP A 52 -7.13 -23.45 3.27
CA ASP A 52 -5.88 -23.81 3.89
C ASP A 52 -4.71 -22.99 3.29
N PRO A 53 -4.05 -22.07 4.05
CA PRO A 53 -4.42 -21.69 5.43
C PRO A 53 -5.81 -21.02 5.50
N LYS A 54 -6.30 -20.88 6.72
CA LYS A 54 -7.58 -20.23 6.98
C LYS A 54 -7.44 -19.24 8.14
N GLY A 55 -7.43 -17.94 7.83
CA GLY A 55 -7.35 -16.88 8.82
C GLY A 55 -6.04 -16.91 9.61
N GLU A 56 -4.92 -17.17 8.93
CA GLU A 56 -3.60 -17.11 9.54
C GLU A 56 -3.01 -15.70 9.42
N PRO A 57 -2.54 -15.11 10.53
CA PRO A 57 -1.90 -13.79 10.46
C PRO A 57 -0.55 -13.86 9.75
N PHE A 58 -0.22 -12.84 8.98
CA PHE A 58 1.12 -12.69 8.43
C PHE A 58 2.11 -12.36 9.54
N ALA A 59 3.11 -13.22 9.76
CA ALA A 59 4.12 -13.01 10.81
C ALA A 59 5.00 -11.76 10.57
N GLN A 60 5.14 -11.33 9.30
CA GLN A 60 5.93 -10.17 8.92
C GLN A 60 5.23 -8.83 9.18
N ILE A 61 3.90 -8.87 9.38
CA ILE A 61 3.03 -7.71 9.62
C ILE A 61 2.06 -8.06 10.75
N ASP A 62 2.60 -8.53 11.85
CA ASP A 62 1.85 -8.92 13.05
C ASP A 62 1.25 -7.71 13.78
N GLY A 63 0.57 -7.97 14.90
CA GLY A 63 -0.17 -6.97 15.64
C GLY A 63 0.63 -5.76 16.14
N GLN A 64 1.95 -5.82 16.10
CA GLN A 64 2.84 -4.74 16.51
C GLN A 64 3.45 -3.97 15.32
N TYR A 65 3.04 -4.27 14.11
CA TYR A 65 3.56 -3.62 12.91
C TYR A 65 2.92 -2.25 12.65
N SER A 66 1.65 -2.08 12.99
CA SER A 66 0.92 -0.81 12.87
C SER A 66 0.00 -0.60 14.06
N THR A 67 -0.07 0.62 14.56
CA THR A 67 -1.01 1.01 15.63
C THR A 67 -2.37 1.46 15.09
N VAL A 68 -2.48 1.65 13.79
CA VAL A 68 -3.71 2.11 13.13
C VAL A 68 -4.31 0.96 12.33
N ALA A 69 -5.62 0.79 12.45
CA ALA A 69 -6.35 -0.23 11.69
C ALA A 69 -6.24 0.03 10.20
N TYR A 70 -6.00 -1.03 9.45
CA TYR A 70 -6.10 -0.99 8.01
C TYR A 70 -7.58 -0.95 7.59
N ALA A 71 -7.92 0.01 6.74
CA ALA A 71 -9.21 0.08 6.07
C ALA A 71 -9.18 -0.63 4.71
N ALA A 72 -10.32 -0.73 4.06
CA ALA A 72 -10.43 -1.39 2.76
C ALA A 72 -9.56 -0.74 1.67
N ASP A 73 -9.28 0.56 1.81
CA ASP A 73 -8.52 1.34 0.83
C ASP A 73 -7.00 1.25 1.07
N ASP A 74 -6.59 0.71 2.21
CA ASP A 74 -5.18 0.62 2.59
C ASP A 74 -4.48 -0.61 1.97
N TYR A 75 -5.20 -1.52 1.33
CA TYR A 75 -4.59 -2.68 0.69
C TYR A 75 -5.21 -3.01 -0.67
N LEU A 76 -4.34 -3.43 -1.59
CA LEU A 76 -4.70 -3.76 -2.97
C LEU A 76 -3.92 -4.97 -3.48
N TRP A 77 -4.59 -5.80 -4.29
CA TRP A 77 -3.96 -6.91 -4.98
C TRP A 77 -3.44 -6.50 -6.35
N ALA A 78 -2.26 -6.99 -6.72
CA ALA A 78 -1.88 -7.08 -8.12
C ALA A 78 -2.69 -8.18 -8.83
N THR A 79 -2.90 -8.02 -10.13
CA THR A 79 -3.35 -9.15 -10.95
C THR A 79 -2.26 -10.23 -10.96
N PRO A 80 -2.53 -11.46 -10.48
CA PRO A 80 -1.54 -12.52 -10.46
C PRO A 80 -1.00 -12.84 -11.85
N ARG A 81 0.30 -13.15 -11.94
CA ARG A 81 0.98 -13.42 -13.20
C ARG A 81 2.13 -14.40 -13.03
N ASN A 82 2.23 -15.38 -13.93
CA ASN A 82 3.30 -16.39 -13.97
C ASN A 82 3.55 -17.07 -12.60
N GLY A 83 2.45 -17.40 -11.90
CA GLY A 83 2.52 -18.01 -10.57
C GLY A 83 2.86 -17.04 -9.43
N VAL A 84 3.16 -15.79 -9.73
CA VAL A 84 3.42 -14.75 -8.73
C VAL A 84 2.11 -14.08 -8.33
N ILE A 85 1.94 -13.90 -7.03
CA ILE A 85 0.87 -13.13 -6.42
C ILE A 85 1.46 -12.10 -5.49
N ALA A 86 0.87 -10.91 -5.43
CA ALA A 86 1.33 -9.86 -4.56
C ALA A 86 0.18 -8.93 -4.14
N PHE A 87 0.29 -8.38 -2.94
CA PHE A 87 -0.55 -7.27 -2.50
C PHE A 87 0.30 -6.20 -1.81
N ALA A 88 -0.19 -4.97 -1.81
CA ALA A 88 0.42 -3.87 -1.09
C ALA A 88 -0.46 -3.43 0.08
N LEU A 89 0.19 -2.95 1.13
CA LEU A 89 -0.41 -2.15 2.19
C LEU A 89 0.09 -0.72 2.04
N VAL A 90 -0.84 0.22 1.92
CA VAL A 90 -0.55 1.64 1.68
C VAL A 90 -1.23 2.48 2.74
N SER A 91 -0.45 3.10 3.61
CA SER A 91 -0.98 3.91 4.71
C SER A 91 -0.18 5.19 4.88
N THR A 92 -0.82 6.24 5.36
CA THR A 92 -0.16 7.50 5.75
C THR A 92 0.53 7.42 7.11
N THR A 93 0.28 6.37 7.87
CA THR A 93 0.71 6.22 9.27
C THR A 93 1.60 5.02 9.50
N ALA A 94 1.86 4.23 8.47
CA ALA A 94 2.72 3.06 8.52
C ALA A 94 3.54 2.97 7.22
N ASP A 95 4.46 2.02 7.16
CA ASP A 95 5.22 1.76 5.95
C ASP A 95 4.30 1.42 4.77
N LEU A 96 4.72 1.80 3.56
CA LEU A 96 4.18 1.20 2.35
C LEU A 96 4.98 -0.06 2.06
N ILE A 97 4.31 -1.19 2.05
CA ILE A 97 4.94 -2.49 1.81
C ILE A 97 4.24 -3.28 0.72
N ILE A 98 4.98 -4.20 0.13
CA ILE A 98 4.46 -5.25 -0.74
C ILE A 98 4.72 -6.60 -0.09
N MET A 99 3.69 -7.43 -0.04
CA MET A 99 3.79 -8.85 0.28
C MET A 99 3.71 -9.64 -1.02
N LYS A 100 4.75 -10.43 -1.30
CA LYS A 100 4.89 -11.21 -2.54
C LYS A 100 5.04 -12.69 -2.25
N SER A 101 4.42 -13.51 -3.07
CA SER A 101 4.58 -14.97 -3.09
C SER A 101 4.86 -15.44 -4.51
N THR A 102 5.79 -16.36 -4.66
CA THR A 102 6.15 -17.00 -5.93
C THR A 102 5.75 -18.48 -5.98
N ASP A 103 5.01 -18.94 -4.97
CA ASP A 103 4.62 -20.35 -4.77
C ASP A 103 3.11 -20.49 -4.47
N ASP A 104 2.30 -19.63 -5.10
CA ASP A 104 0.83 -19.65 -4.99
C ASP A 104 0.35 -19.48 -3.53
N GLY A 105 1.09 -18.68 -2.73
CA GLY A 105 0.73 -18.32 -1.37
C GLY A 105 1.20 -19.33 -0.30
N ASP A 106 2.10 -20.24 -0.60
CA ASP A 106 2.69 -21.13 0.41
C ASP A 106 3.69 -20.37 1.30
N THR A 107 4.50 -19.48 0.71
CA THR A 107 5.39 -18.58 1.45
C THR A 107 5.24 -17.14 0.98
N TRP A 108 5.60 -16.19 1.86
CA TRP A 108 5.46 -14.77 1.60
C TRP A 108 6.74 -14.02 1.99
N GLU A 109 7.13 -13.09 1.13
CA GLU A 109 8.21 -12.15 1.36
C GLU A 109 7.65 -10.73 1.52
N LYS A 110 8.17 -9.99 2.49
CA LYS A 110 7.84 -8.57 2.70
C LYS A 110 8.90 -7.70 2.09
N MET A 111 8.51 -6.76 1.24
CA MET A 111 9.34 -5.70 0.69
C MET A 111 8.84 -4.36 1.19
N THR A 112 9.74 -3.52 1.68
CA THR A 112 9.39 -2.15 2.10
C THR A 112 9.69 -1.19 0.96
N VAL A 113 8.65 -0.54 0.46
CA VAL A 113 8.72 0.47 -0.61
C VAL A 113 9.04 1.84 -0.02
N TRP A 114 8.31 2.21 1.01
CA TRP A 114 8.49 3.46 1.73
C TRP A 114 8.46 3.20 3.24
N GLU A 115 9.49 3.69 3.96
CA GLU A 115 9.62 3.52 5.40
C GLU A 115 9.08 4.76 6.12
N HIS A 116 8.12 4.57 7.01
CA HIS A 116 7.59 5.65 7.83
C HIS A 116 8.65 6.14 8.81
N PRO A 117 8.94 7.46 8.90
CA PRO A 117 10.02 7.98 9.73
C PRO A 117 9.79 7.80 11.24
N VAL A 118 8.55 7.57 11.66
CA VAL A 118 8.18 7.24 13.04
C VAL A 118 7.58 5.84 13.07
N PRO A 119 8.36 4.84 13.43
CA PRO A 119 7.84 3.48 13.60
C PRO A 119 6.70 3.45 14.63
N MET A 120 5.66 2.69 14.33
CA MET A 120 4.50 2.55 15.21
C MET A 120 3.82 3.89 15.55
N PHE A 121 3.74 4.79 14.57
CA PHE A 121 3.09 6.08 14.76
C PHE A 121 1.62 5.92 15.11
N ASN A 122 1.24 6.43 16.28
CA ASN A 122 -0.13 6.43 16.77
C ASN A 122 -0.68 7.85 16.87
N TYR A 123 -1.37 8.31 15.86
CA TYR A 123 -1.93 9.66 15.80
C TYR A 123 -3.04 9.94 16.82
N TYR A 124 -3.54 8.94 17.52
CA TYR A 124 -4.45 9.15 18.65
C TYR A 124 -3.71 9.66 19.89
N GLU A 125 -2.42 9.33 20.02
CA GLU A 125 -1.63 9.61 21.21
C GLU A 125 -0.39 10.48 20.93
N GLN A 126 0.02 10.57 19.66
CA GLN A 126 1.24 11.24 19.23
C GLN A 126 0.92 12.37 18.24
N THR A 127 1.79 13.35 18.21
CA THR A 127 1.81 14.43 17.23
C THR A 127 3.14 14.46 16.50
N LEU A 128 3.14 15.05 15.30
CA LEU A 128 4.35 15.39 14.57
C LEU A 128 4.43 16.93 14.52
N GLU A 129 5.58 17.47 14.87
CA GLU A 129 5.81 18.92 14.85
C GLU A 129 6.03 19.43 13.43
N ASP A 130 6.59 18.57 12.56
CA ASP A 130 6.90 18.90 11.18
C ASP A 130 5.99 18.18 10.18
N THR A 131 5.90 18.76 9.01
CA THR A 131 5.14 18.17 7.90
C THR A 131 5.88 16.99 7.33
N LEU A 132 5.16 15.87 7.15
CA LEU A 132 5.67 14.64 6.59
C LEU A 132 5.10 14.42 5.19
N ILE A 133 5.94 14.05 4.22
CA ILE A 133 5.46 13.49 2.97
C ILE A 133 5.21 11.99 3.15
N ALA A 134 3.95 11.59 3.00
CA ALA A 134 3.52 10.22 3.20
C ALA A 134 2.65 9.73 2.02
N PRO A 135 2.59 8.42 1.78
CA PRO A 135 1.62 7.84 0.87
C PRO A 135 0.19 8.19 1.26
N THR A 136 -0.68 8.35 0.27
CA THR A 136 -2.08 8.81 0.50
C THR A 136 -3.12 7.70 0.54
N GLY A 137 -2.71 6.43 0.49
CA GLY A 137 -3.62 5.29 0.33
C GLY A 137 -3.94 4.97 -1.14
N ALA A 138 -3.72 5.90 -2.06
CA ALA A 138 -3.95 5.66 -3.49
C ALA A 138 -2.70 5.06 -4.15
N ALA A 139 -2.83 3.85 -4.68
CA ALA A 139 -1.76 3.15 -5.37
C ALA A 139 -2.28 2.16 -6.42
N GLY A 140 -1.40 1.80 -7.36
CA GLY A 140 -1.60 0.72 -8.32
C GLY A 140 -0.41 -0.23 -8.29
N LEU A 141 -0.65 -1.52 -8.19
CA LEU A 141 0.36 -2.57 -8.13
C LEU A 141 0.23 -3.51 -9.32
N ALA A 142 1.33 -3.78 -10.00
CA ALA A 142 1.39 -4.72 -11.11
C ALA A 142 2.57 -5.70 -10.96
N ILE A 143 2.45 -6.86 -11.58
CA ILE A 143 3.50 -7.86 -11.72
C ILE A 143 3.81 -7.97 -13.21
N ASP A 144 5.07 -7.83 -13.59
CA ASP A 144 5.51 -7.97 -14.98
C ASP A 144 5.71 -9.43 -15.39
N ASN A 145 6.22 -9.66 -16.61
CA ASN A 145 6.45 -11.02 -17.12
C ASN A 145 7.60 -11.76 -16.45
N ASP A 146 8.53 -11.03 -15.84
CA ASP A 146 9.66 -11.59 -15.09
C ASP A 146 9.31 -11.85 -13.63
N GLY A 147 8.08 -11.51 -13.23
CA GLY A 147 7.56 -11.67 -11.87
C GLY A 147 7.98 -10.55 -10.93
N MET A 148 8.49 -9.44 -11.46
CA MET A 148 8.85 -8.25 -10.68
C MET A 148 7.61 -7.43 -10.35
N CYS A 149 7.52 -6.95 -9.12
CA CYS A 149 6.49 -6.03 -8.68
C CYS A 149 6.84 -4.59 -9.03
N HIS A 150 5.85 -3.88 -9.55
CA HIS A 150 5.89 -2.46 -9.85
C HIS A 150 4.76 -1.77 -9.13
N ILE A 151 5.04 -0.74 -8.37
CA ILE A 151 4.01 0.04 -7.68
C ILE A 151 4.12 1.51 -8.04
N MET A 152 2.97 2.08 -8.33
CA MET A 152 2.79 3.51 -8.45
C MET A 152 1.94 3.97 -7.28
N PHE A 153 2.33 5.04 -6.61
CA PHE A 153 1.60 5.56 -5.47
C PHE A 153 1.65 7.08 -5.41
N ALA A 154 0.61 7.67 -4.87
CA ALA A 154 0.58 9.09 -4.63
C ALA A 154 1.11 9.40 -3.22
N THR A 155 1.81 10.53 -3.09
CA THR A 155 2.23 11.07 -1.81
C THR A 155 1.59 12.44 -1.59
N CYS A 156 1.48 12.84 -0.33
CA CYS A 156 1.00 14.15 0.07
C CYS A 156 1.72 14.60 1.32
N ALA A 157 1.95 15.91 1.44
CA ALA A 157 2.41 16.49 2.69
C ALA A 157 1.29 16.45 3.72
N THR A 158 1.58 15.92 4.89
CA THR A 158 0.64 15.77 6.02
C THR A 158 1.24 16.34 7.29
N LEU A 159 0.41 16.93 8.14
CA LEU A 159 0.79 17.45 9.45
C LEU A 159 -0.17 16.91 10.52
N TRP A 160 0.37 16.22 11.49
CA TRP A 160 -0.33 15.62 12.61
C TRP A 160 -0.12 16.45 13.88
N ALA A 161 -0.59 17.71 13.87
CA ALA A 161 -0.34 18.68 14.93
C ALA A 161 -1.15 18.45 16.21
N GLU A 162 -2.22 17.65 16.12
CA GLU A 162 -3.12 17.35 17.23
C GLU A 162 -3.36 15.85 17.35
N THR A 163 -3.48 15.35 18.59
CA THR A 163 -3.90 13.98 18.85
C THR A 163 -5.39 13.79 18.58
N GLY A 164 -5.82 12.57 18.34
CA GLY A 164 -7.25 12.24 18.21
C GLY A 164 -7.73 11.93 16.80
N GLY A 165 -6.81 11.66 15.88
CA GLY A 165 -7.15 11.09 14.58
C GLY A 165 -7.41 12.07 13.46
N SER A 166 -7.17 13.36 13.70
CA SER A 166 -7.25 14.40 12.67
C SER A 166 -5.86 14.81 12.19
N PHE A 167 -5.73 15.07 10.90
CA PHE A 167 -4.52 15.62 10.34
C PHE A 167 -4.83 16.66 9.26
N ASN A 168 -3.89 17.56 9.06
CA ASN A 168 -3.91 18.47 7.94
C ASN A 168 -3.12 17.87 6.78
N TYR A 169 -3.63 17.98 5.58
CA TYR A 169 -2.93 17.60 4.37
C TYR A 169 -2.81 18.82 3.45
N PHE A 170 -1.69 18.87 2.75
CA PHE A 170 -1.35 19.98 1.87
C PHE A 170 -1.33 19.51 0.42
N PRO A 171 -2.45 19.62 -0.25
CA PRO A 171 -2.61 19.04 -1.58
C PRO A 171 -1.67 19.61 -2.65
N LEU A 172 -1.14 20.79 -2.49
CA LEU A 172 -0.17 21.39 -3.41
C LEU A 172 1.23 20.73 -3.32
N TRP A 173 1.46 19.97 -2.26
CA TRP A 173 2.74 19.33 -1.96
C TRP A 173 2.59 17.80 -1.98
N GLY A 174 2.10 17.33 -3.08
CA GLY A 174 1.97 15.91 -3.35
C GLY A 174 2.61 15.57 -4.69
N THR A 175 2.98 14.32 -4.86
CA THR A 175 3.54 13.83 -6.10
C THR A 175 3.15 12.39 -6.36
N MET A 176 3.35 11.95 -7.57
CA MET A 176 3.29 10.55 -7.96
C MET A 176 4.67 9.95 -7.96
N CYS A 177 4.79 8.81 -7.30
CA CYS A 177 6.01 8.05 -7.22
C CYS A 177 5.84 6.70 -7.91
N TYR A 178 6.94 6.18 -8.40
CA TYR A 178 7.07 4.84 -8.94
C TYR A 178 8.21 4.12 -8.23
N TRP A 179 8.01 2.82 -7.97
CA TRP A 179 9.02 1.96 -7.39
C TRP A 179 8.89 0.54 -7.98
N ASN A 180 10.02 -0.15 -8.08
CA ASN A 180 10.12 -1.57 -8.41
C ASN A 180 11.18 -2.25 -7.53
N GLU A 181 11.26 -3.58 -7.61
CA GLU A 181 12.13 -4.39 -6.75
C GLU A 181 13.64 -4.14 -6.94
N ASP A 182 14.06 -3.52 -8.03
CA ASP A 182 15.47 -3.14 -8.28
C ASP A 182 15.86 -1.81 -7.61
N MET A 183 14.89 -1.10 -7.03
CA MET A 183 15.08 0.20 -6.41
C MET A 183 15.26 0.07 -4.91
N ASP A 184 16.00 1.00 -4.31
CA ASP A 184 16.15 1.07 -2.85
C ASP A 184 14.83 1.46 -2.18
N THR A 185 14.68 1.08 -0.90
CA THR A 185 13.57 1.53 -0.05
C THR A 185 13.62 3.05 0.10
N TYR A 186 12.52 3.71 -0.22
CA TYR A 186 12.36 5.13 0.05
C TYR A 186 12.21 5.37 1.56
N ARG A 187 12.95 6.34 2.09
CA ARG A 187 12.84 6.72 3.50
C ARG A 187 12.06 8.01 3.64
N GLY A 188 10.99 7.97 4.42
CA GLY A 188 10.19 9.14 4.72
C GLY A 188 11.03 10.26 5.36
N SER A 189 10.80 11.49 4.95
CA SER A 189 11.48 12.67 5.46
C SER A 189 10.49 13.65 6.06
N TYR A 190 10.88 14.28 7.17
CA TYR A 190 10.14 15.38 7.76
C TYR A 190 10.34 16.71 7.04
N ASP A 191 11.43 16.85 6.30
CA ASP A 191 11.78 18.13 5.68
C ASP A 191 11.15 18.27 4.30
N VAL A 192 9.91 18.65 4.29
CA VAL A 192 9.13 18.92 3.07
C VAL A 192 9.62 20.16 2.33
N LEU A 193 10.22 21.10 3.05
CA LEU A 193 10.67 22.37 2.49
C LEU A 193 12.00 22.21 1.76
N ASP A 194 12.78 21.21 2.12
CA ASP A 194 14.04 20.87 1.47
C ASP A 194 13.86 20.06 0.17
N MET A 195 12.64 19.69 -0.16
CA MET A 195 12.32 19.05 -1.46
C MET A 195 12.69 19.90 -2.68
N SER A 196 13.00 21.19 -2.49
CA SER A 196 13.38 22.07 -3.59
C SER A 196 14.82 21.87 -4.07
N GLU A 197 15.69 21.22 -3.28
CA GLU A 197 17.10 21.12 -3.57
C GLU A 197 17.61 19.69 -3.86
N ASP A 198 16.85 18.65 -3.50
CA ASP A 198 17.39 17.28 -3.59
C ASP A 198 16.34 16.23 -4.00
N TYR A 199 15.82 16.34 -5.22
CA TYR A 199 15.06 15.26 -5.86
C TYR A 199 15.89 13.98 -6.04
N ASP A 200 17.21 14.07 -5.92
CA ASP A 200 18.14 12.95 -6.07
C ASP A 200 18.19 12.02 -4.85
N THR A 201 17.58 12.38 -3.74
CA THR A 201 17.54 11.55 -2.52
C THR A 201 16.35 10.58 -2.44
N TYR A 202 15.42 10.68 -3.37
CA TYR A 202 14.30 9.74 -3.45
C TYR A 202 14.69 8.50 -4.24
N SER A 203 14.64 7.34 -3.61
CA SER A 203 14.82 6.06 -4.31
C SER A 203 13.65 5.72 -5.25
N ALA A 204 12.48 6.30 -5.00
CA ALA A 204 11.34 6.18 -5.91
C ALA A 204 11.42 7.19 -7.05
N GLU A 205 11.23 6.72 -8.29
CA GLU A 205 11.20 7.59 -9.45
C GLU A 205 9.93 8.45 -9.44
N LEU A 206 10.11 9.77 -9.62
CA LEU A 206 8.99 10.69 -9.73
C LEU A 206 8.41 10.64 -11.14
N LEU A 207 7.15 10.26 -11.26
CA LEU A 207 6.43 10.28 -12.53
C LEU A 207 5.96 11.68 -12.95
N CYS A 208 6.06 12.65 -12.04
CA CYS A 208 5.64 14.01 -12.29
C CYS A 208 6.57 15.01 -11.62
N GLU A 209 7.23 15.85 -12.42
CA GLU A 209 8.19 16.88 -11.95
C GLU A 209 7.54 18.09 -11.28
N LYS A 210 6.22 18.17 -11.23
CA LYS A 210 5.52 19.31 -10.66
C LYS A 210 4.57 18.86 -9.57
N PRO A 211 4.53 19.59 -8.44
CA PRO A 211 3.51 19.36 -7.42
C PRO A 211 2.14 19.37 -8.07
N ILE A 212 1.36 18.37 -7.74
CA ILE A 212 -0.01 18.26 -8.23
C ILE A 212 -0.83 19.32 -7.51
N SER A 213 -1.14 20.41 -8.20
CA SER A 213 -1.98 21.44 -7.65
C SER A 213 -3.46 21.07 -7.80
N TYR A 214 -4.13 20.87 -6.72
CA TYR A 214 -5.56 20.63 -6.50
C TYR A 214 -6.09 19.21 -6.60
N GLY A 215 -6.63 18.79 -5.48
CA GLY A 215 -7.63 17.76 -5.36
C GLY A 215 -7.12 16.34 -5.50
N PHE A 216 -6.81 15.77 -4.38
CA PHE A 216 -6.34 14.41 -4.33
C PHE A 216 -7.48 13.44 -4.20
N CYS A 217 -8.00 12.98 -5.30
CA CYS A 217 -8.37 11.60 -5.41
C CYS A 217 -7.52 11.05 -6.53
N PHE A 218 -6.48 10.39 -6.16
CA PHE A 218 -5.66 9.64 -7.04
C PHE A 218 -6.17 8.20 -7.01
N ASP A 219 -6.73 7.77 -8.10
CA ASP A 219 -7.09 6.38 -8.31
C ASP A 219 -6.16 5.89 -9.42
N GLY A 220 -5.21 5.07 -9.06
CA GLY A 220 -4.23 4.52 -9.98
C GLY A 220 -4.45 3.04 -10.19
N ASP A 221 -4.35 2.62 -11.43
CA ASP A 221 -4.29 1.21 -11.77
C ASP A 221 -3.01 0.93 -12.54
N ALA A 222 -2.36 -0.16 -12.23
CA ALA A 222 -1.18 -0.61 -12.92
C ALA A 222 -1.40 -2.03 -13.43
N SER A 223 -1.11 -2.26 -14.70
CA SER A 223 -1.25 -3.57 -15.30
C SER A 223 -0.08 -3.88 -16.22
N ALA A 224 0.33 -5.14 -16.25
CA ALA A 224 1.34 -5.59 -17.20
C ALA A 224 0.66 -6.03 -18.50
N THR A 225 1.18 -5.59 -19.64
CA THR A 225 0.65 -5.96 -20.94
C THR A 225 1.02 -7.41 -21.32
N ALA A 226 0.26 -8.02 -22.21
CA ALA A 226 0.54 -9.37 -22.70
C ALA A 226 1.92 -9.50 -23.40
N GLY A 227 2.47 -8.38 -23.90
CA GLY A 227 3.80 -8.33 -24.51
C GLY A 227 4.97 -8.13 -23.53
N GLY A 228 4.71 -8.12 -22.22
CA GLY A 228 5.72 -7.93 -21.19
C GLY A 228 5.99 -6.47 -20.82
N GLY A 229 5.30 -5.52 -21.47
CA GLY A 229 5.35 -4.12 -21.06
C GLY A 229 4.55 -3.88 -19.80
N LEU A 230 4.91 -2.84 -19.07
CA LEU A 230 4.12 -2.29 -17.98
C LEU A 230 3.24 -1.17 -18.53
N GLU A 231 1.95 -1.26 -18.30
CA GLU A 231 1.03 -0.17 -18.56
C GLU A 231 0.62 0.43 -17.21
N VAL A 232 0.95 1.70 -17.01
CA VAL A 232 0.58 2.46 -15.82
C VAL A 232 -0.46 3.47 -16.24
N VAL A 233 -1.66 3.34 -15.71
CA VAL A 233 -2.76 4.28 -15.94
C VAL A 233 -3.05 5.00 -14.64
N SER A 234 -2.79 6.30 -14.62
CA SER A 234 -3.12 7.13 -13.48
C SER A 234 -4.26 8.07 -13.79
N TYR A 235 -5.22 8.13 -12.90
CA TYR A 235 -6.38 9.01 -13.00
C TYR A 235 -6.19 10.22 -12.10
N TYR A 236 -6.30 11.37 -12.71
CA TYR A 236 -6.26 12.64 -12.03
C TYR A 236 -7.67 13.14 -11.78
N ARG A 237 -8.08 13.24 -10.54
CA ARG A 237 -9.28 14.01 -10.18
C ARG A 237 -8.86 15.37 -9.64
N THR A 238 -8.92 16.38 -10.50
CA THR A 238 -9.01 17.77 -10.04
C THR A 238 -10.50 18.12 -9.90
N PHE A 239 -10.82 19.21 -9.20
CA PHE A 239 -12.13 19.85 -9.31
C PHE A 239 -12.32 20.44 -10.73
N GLY A 240 -12.20 19.61 -11.74
CA GLY A 240 -12.21 19.89 -13.16
C GLY A 240 -12.20 18.58 -13.96
N PRO A 241 -12.26 18.64 -15.28
CA PRO A 241 -12.30 17.44 -16.10
C PRO A 241 -11.05 16.58 -15.89
N ALA A 242 -11.27 15.27 -15.74
CA ALA A 242 -10.19 14.30 -15.62
C ALA A 242 -9.26 14.39 -16.84
N ARG A 243 -7.96 14.40 -16.59
CA ARG A 243 -6.96 14.26 -17.65
C ARG A 243 -6.29 12.90 -17.50
N PHE A 244 -6.26 12.17 -18.60
CA PHE A 244 -5.46 10.95 -18.71
C PHE A 244 -4.01 11.36 -19.01
N ILE A 245 -3.07 10.77 -18.31
CA ILE A 245 -1.65 10.79 -18.66
C ILE A 245 -1.28 9.33 -18.94
N SER A 246 -0.99 9.04 -20.17
CA SER A 246 -0.41 7.77 -20.61
C SER A 246 1.07 7.95 -20.89
#